data_74445826aaa5dd0a6cddc080b40141ed
#
_entry.id   74445826aaa5dd0a6cddc080b40141ed
#
_cell.length_a   1.000
_cell.length_b   1.000
_cell.length_c   1.000
_cell.angle_alpha   90.00
_cell.angle_beta   90.00
_cell.angle_gamma   90.00
#
_symmetry.space_group_name_H-M   'P 1'
#
loop_
_entity.id
_entity.type
_entity.pdbx_description
1 polymer ?
#
loop_
_entity_poly.entity_id
_entity_poly.type
_entity_poly.pdbx_seq_one_letter_code
_entity_poly.pdbx_strand_id
1 'polypeptide(L)'
;MKRPISLIHFVLLAGLTATLSGCASNGMTRSGFLGDYDVLGKTKYENVLLFKAPGFEPSRYREILVEDAQVVTATGRIGGLEAEQVRELLDHVNSELRHLQTKSEAPASSGRIRVRVAITTIETPNRAVNTLTTLLVGPVTTGGASLEFEAVDEQTDRRVAAASCFEHGNALADFKGSYTLLGHAKSAITTCLE
;
A
#
# COMPACT_ATOMS: atom_id res chain seq x y z
N MET A 1 1.35 73.52 -9.89
CA MET A 1 0.40 72.68 -9.12
C MET A 1 0.73 71.24 -9.38
N LYS A 2 1.44 70.53 -8.46
CA LYS A 2 1.84 69.12 -8.53
C LYS A 2 0.85 68.33 -7.70
N ARG A 3 0.14 67.39 -8.28
CA ARG A 3 -0.75 66.44 -7.59
C ARG A 3 0.07 65.30 -7.02
N PRO A 4 -0.12 64.86 -5.76
CA PRO A 4 0.55 63.70 -5.22
C PRO A 4 -0.12 62.41 -5.73
N ILE A 5 0.69 61.53 -6.26
CA ILE A 5 0.30 60.16 -6.67
C ILE A 5 0.11 59.35 -5.40
N SER A 6 -1.09 58.79 -5.28
CA SER A 6 -1.57 58.02 -4.14
C SER A 6 -0.78 56.72 -3.94
N LEU A 7 -0.17 56.60 -2.74
CA LEU A 7 0.68 55.51 -2.26
C LEU A 7 -0.11 54.27 -1.81
N ILE A 8 -1.35 54.08 -2.29
CA ILE A 8 -2.30 53.09 -1.75
C ILE A 8 -2.38 51.82 -2.56
N HIS A 9 -1.69 51.69 -3.72
CA HIS A 9 -1.84 50.52 -4.61
C HIS A 9 -0.71 49.47 -4.51
N PHE A 10 0.15 49.53 -3.50
CA PHE A 10 1.31 48.61 -3.41
C PHE A 10 1.25 47.61 -2.25
N VAL A 11 0.14 47.52 -1.51
CA VAL A 11 0.06 46.64 -0.31
C VAL A 11 -0.82 45.40 -0.52
N LEU A 12 -1.33 45.10 -1.69
CA LEU A 12 -2.31 44.02 -1.89
C LEU A 12 -1.81 42.84 -2.75
N LEU A 13 -0.50 42.67 -2.94
CA LEU A 13 0.04 41.52 -3.68
C LEU A 13 1.08 40.69 -2.93
N ALA A 14 1.11 40.77 -1.61
CA ALA A 14 2.03 39.98 -0.76
C ALA A 14 1.25 39.10 0.22
N GLY A 15 0.55 38.08 -0.25
CA GLY A 15 -0.20 37.29 0.70
C GLY A 15 -0.98 36.11 0.11
N LEU A 16 -0.43 35.35 -0.82
CA LEU A 16 -1.00 34.01 -1.11
C LEU A 16 0.04 33.07 -1.77
N THR A 17 1.19 32.92 -1.15
CA THR A 17 1.99 31.71 -1.36
C THR A 17 1.56 30.68 -0.31
N ALA A 18 0.36 30.15 -0.44
CA ALA A 18 0.03 28.88 0.19
C ALA A 18 0.96 27.85 -0.43
N THR A 19 2.01 27.49 0.28
CA THR A 19 2.84 26.33 -0.02
C THR A 19 1.94 25.11 0.05
N LEU A 20 1.39 24.72 -1.10
CA LEU A 20 0.90 23.36 -1.31
C LEU A 20 2.12 22.44 -1.23
N SER A 21 2.55 22.16 0.00
CA SER A 21 3.37 20.99 0.29
C SER A 21 2.45 19.78 0.08
N GLY A 22 2.12 19.50 -1.18
CA GLY A 22 1.61 18.24 -1.59
C GLY A 22 2.74 17.24 -1.32
N CYS A 23 2.69 16.56 -0.17
CA CYS A 23 3.39 15.30 -0.03
C CYS A 23 2.88 14.44 -1.18
N ALA A 24 3.70 14.27 -2.23
CA ALA A 24 3.52 13.20 -3.18
C ALA A 24 3.60 11.92 -2.34
N SER A 25 2.47 11.41 -1.90
CA SER A 25 2.38 10.07 -1.34
C SER A 25 2.69 9.16 -2.53
N ASN A 26 3.73 8.37 -2.45
CA ASN A 26 4.12 7.37 -3.46
C ASN A 26 3.06 6.25 -3.56
N GLY A 27 1.76 6.59 -3.66
CA GLY A 27 0.65 5.63 -3.68
C GLY A 27 0.34 4.96 -2.32
N MET A 28 1.24 5.06 -1.34
CA MET A 28 0.99 4.52 0.00
C MET A 28 -0.05 5.37 0.74
N THR A 29 -1.11 4.73 1.19
CA THR A 29 -2.19 5.36 1.94
C THR A 29 -2.09 4.98 3.41
N ARG A 30 -2.47 5.89 4.31
CA ARG A 30 -2.70 5.59 5.71
C ARG A 30 -4.17 5.20 5.87
N SER A 31 -4.47 3.92 5.82
CA SER A 31 -5.85 3.42 5.87
C SER A 31 -6.47 3.47 7.28
N GLY A 32 -5.63 3.56 8.30
CA GLY A 32 -6.01 3.41 9.70
C GLY A 32 -5.81 1.98 10.24
N PHE A 33 -5.51 1.00 9.37
CA PHE A 33 -5.31 -0.39 9.78
C PHE A 33 -4.16 -0.54 10.80
N LEU A 34 -3.05 0.14 10.56
CA LEU A 34 -1.89 0.10 11.47
C LEU A 34 -2.07 0.99 12.71
N GLY A 35 -3.02 1.93 12.71
CA GLY A 35 -3.19 2.89 13.79
C GLY A 35 -2.06 3.91 13.89
N ASP A 36 -0.84 3.48 14.20
CA ASP A 36 0.36 4.33 14.25
C ASP A 36 1.27 4.06 13.07
N TYR A 37 1.47 5.07 12.23
CA TYR A 37 2.33 5.06 11.04
C TYR A 37 3.66 5.78 11.24
N ASP A 38 3.81 6.56 12.31
CA ASP A 38 4.98 7.41 12.50
C ASP A 38 6.21 6.58 12.92
N VAL A 39 5.96 5.33 13.36
CA VAL A 39 7.02 4.35 13.64
C VAL A 39 7.60 3.70 12.39
N LEU A 40 6.95 3.86 11.21
CA LEU A 40 7.42 3.25 9.96
C LEU A 40 8.59 4.03 9.39
N GLY A 41 9.72 3.37 9.22
CA GLY A 41 10.92 3.92 8.59
C GLY A 41 11.02 3.57 7.11
N LYS A 42 11.75 4.40 6.35
CA LYS A 42 12.09 4.10 4.96
C LYS A 42 13.00 2.88 4.89
N THR A 43 12.81 2.09 3.85
CA THR A 43 13.70 0.96 3.51
C THR A 43 14.58 1.32 2.31
N LYS A 44 15.36 0.36 1.82
CA LYS A 44 16.08 0.50 0.54
C LYS A 44 15.13 0.53 -0.68
N TYR A 45 13.88 0.12 -0.49
CA TYR A 45 12.83 0.15 -1.51
C TYR A 45 11.97 1.40 -1.28
N GLU A 46 11.79 2.21 -2.32
CA GLU A 46 11.06 3.48 -2.22
C GLU A 46 9.57 3.31 -1.92
N ASN A 47 9.04 2.16 -2.26
CA ASN A 47 7.64 1.76 -2.17
C ASN A 47 7.32 0.93 -0.93
N VAL A 48 8.26 0.78 0.02
CA VAL A 48 8.08 0.02 1.25
C VAL A 48 8.51 0.83 2.46
N LEU A 49 7.60 0.97 3.42
CA LEU A 49 7.89 1.45 4.77
C LEU A 49 7.83 0.27 5.74
N LEU A 50 8.74 0.24 6.70
CA LEU A 50 8.88 -0.88 7.63
C LEU A 50 9.13 -0.40 9.07
N PHE A 51 8.46 -1.04 10.00
CA PHE A 51 8.81 -1.03 11.42
C PHE A 51 9.21 -2.44 11.85
N LYS A 52 10.28 -2.54 12.61
CA LYS A 52 10.72 -3.76 13.30
C LYS A 52 11.08 -3.41 14.73
N ALA A 53 10.44 -4.05 15.68
CA ALA A 53 10.74 -3.83 17.09
C ALA A 53 12.21 -4.23 17.40
N PRO A 54 12.91 -3.50 18.29
CA PRO A 54 14.26 -3.86 18.70
C PRO A 54 14.30 -5.29 19.25
N GLY A 55 15.24 -6.09 18.75
CA GLY A 55 15.42 -7.49 19.17
C GLY A 55 14.38 -8.47 18.64
N PHE A 56 13.47 -8.03 17.76
CA PHE A 56 12.52 -8.94 17.12
C PHE A 56 13.25 -9.86 16.14
N GLU A 57 13.13 -11.16 16.36
CA GLU A 57 13.65 -12.23 15.51
C GLU A 57 12.56 -13.28 15.31
N PRO A 58 12.01 -13.45 14.08
CA PRO A 58 10.94 -14.42 13.81
C PRO A 58 11.31 -15.85 14.21
N SER A 59 12.59 -16.24 14.10
CA SER A 59 13.09 -17.57 14.45
C SER A 59 12.95 -17.93 15.94
N ARG A 60 12.71 -16.96 16.81
CA ARG A 60 12.46 -17.19 18.23
C ARG A 60 11.03 -17.58 18.53
N TYR A 61 10.15 -17.51 17.55
CA TYR A 61 8.75 -17.87 17.70
C TYR A 61 8.49 -19.25 17.14
N ARG A 62 7.66 -20.00 17.83
CA ARG A 62 7.30 -21.38 17.45
C ARG A 62 6.42 -21.41 16.21
N GLU A 63 5.59 -20.40 16.04
CA GLU A 63 4.56 -20.41 15.01
C GLU A 63 4.26 -18.99 14.54
N ILE A 64 4.08 -18.85 13.24
CA ILE A 64 3.55 -17.65 12.60
C ILE A 64 2.15 -18.02 12.11
N LEU A 65 1.15 -17.38 12.69
CA LEU A 65 -0.26 -17.50 12.31
C LEU A 65 -0.59 -16.32 11.41
N VAL A 66 -1.08 -16.59 10.24
CA VAL A 66 -1.52 -15.55 9.30
C VAL A 66 -3.05 -15.57 9.26
N GLU A 67 -3.66 -14.44 9.59
CA GLU A 67 -5.11 -14.25 9.49
C GLU A 67 -5.52 -14.01 8.03
N ASP A 68 -6.78 -14.30 7.72
CA ASP A 68 -7.33 -13.96 6.41
C ASP A 68 -7.24 -12.44 6.16
N ALA A 69 -6.80 -12.09 4.97
CA ALA A 69 -6.68 -10.71 4.56
C ALA A 69 -8.03 -9.99 4.55
N GLN A 70 -8.00 -8.71 4.84
CA GLN A 70 -9.19 -7.86 4.84
C GLN A 70 -9.02 -6.64 3.95
N VAL A 71 -10.11 -5.98 3.64
CA VAL A 71 -10.10 -4.67 2.98
C VAL A 71 -10.29 -3.58 4.04
N VAL A 72 -9.32 -2.67 4.13
CA VAL A 72 -9.40 -1.50 5.00
C VAL A 72 -9.02 -0.26 4.21
N THR A 73 -10.00 0.56 3.87
CA THR A 73 -9.78 1.82 3.15
C THR A 73 -10.34 2.98 3.95
N ALA A 74 -9.76 4.15 3.79
CA ALA A 74 -10.26 5.37 4.45
C ALA A 74 -11.74 5.67 4.11
N THR A 75 -12.23 5.18 2.98
CA THR A 75 -13.62 5.38 2.52
C THR A 75 -14.49 4.15 2.69
N GLY A 76 -13.95 3.03 3.18
CA GLY A 76 -14.65 1.74 3.27
C GLY A 76 -14.91 1.06 1.91
N ARG A 77 -14.36 1.60 0.81
CA ARG A 77 -14.51 1.06 -0.55
C ARG A 77 -13.17 1.01 -1.26
N ILE A 78 -12.91 -0.09 -1.95
CA ILE A 78 -11.86 -0.14 -2.98
C ILE A 78 -12.50 0.44 -4.24
N GLY A 79 -11.96 1.56 -4.74
CA GLY A 79 -12.58 2.37 -5.78
C GLY A 79 -13.01 1.58 -7.01
N GLY A 80 -14.30 1.61 -7.32
CA GLY A 80 -14.87 1.08 -8.57
C GLY A 80 -14.91 -0.43 -8.72
N LEU A 81 -14.57 -1.22 -7.69
CA LEU A 81 -14.65 -2.68 -7.73
C LEU A 81 -15.98 -3.21 -7.17
N GLU A 82 -16.52 -4.20 -7.85
CA GLU A 82 -17.66 -4.96 -7.39
C GLU A 82 -17.26 -5.99 -6.31
N ALA A 83 -18.21 -6.42 -5.49
CA ALA A 83 -17.95 -7.35 -4.37
C ALA A 83 -17.25 -8.63 -4.82
N GLU A 84 -17.57 -9.16 -6.01
CA GLU A 84 -16.94 -10.34 -6.59
C GLU A 84 -15.46 -10.12 -6.86
N GLN A 85 -15.11 -8.96 -7.41
CA GLN A 85 -13.72 -8.58 -7.71
C GLN A 85 -12.90 -8.37 -6.44
N VAL A 86 -13.51 -7.80 -5.41
CA VAL A 86 -12.89 -7.67 -4.08
C VAL A 86 -12.61 -9.06 -3.50
N ARG A 87 -13.57 -10.00 -3.60
CA ARG A 87 -13.38 -11.37 -3.13
C ARG A 87 -12.25 -12.06 -3.90
N GLU A 88 -12.19 -11.91 -5.23
CA GLU A 88 -11.12 -12.47 -6.05
C GLU A 88 -9.73 -11.98 -5.62
N LEU A 89 -9.60 -10.70 -5.23
CA LEU A 89 -8.34 -10.16 -4.71
C LEU A 89 -8.01 -10.71 -3.33
N LEU A 90 -8.99 -10.81 -2.42
CA LEU A 90 -8.79 -11.39 -1.10
C LEU A 90 -8.38 -12.88 -1.19
N ASP A 91 -9.01 -13.64 -2.08
CA ASP A 91 -8.66 -15.04 -2.34
C ASP A 91 -7.23 -15.15 -2.86
N HIS A 92 -6.81 -14.23 -3.74
CA HIS A 92 -5.44 -14.18 -4.24
C HIS A 92 -4.44 -13.89 -3.10
N VAL A 93 -4.66 -12.84 -2.30
CA VAL A 93 -3.81 -12.53 -1.13
C VAL A 93 -3.74 -13.71 -0.18
N ASN A 94 -4.89 -14.30 0.18
CA ASN A 94 -4.93 -15.42 1.11
C ASN A 94 -4.22 -16.66 0.56
N SER A 95 -4.24 -16.86 -0.76
CA SER A 95 -3.49 -17.94 -1.41
C SER A 95 -1.98 -17.74 -1.26
N GLU A 96 -1.49 -16.54 -1.51
CA GLU A 96 -0.07 -16.18 -1.33
C GLU A 96 0.35 -16.28 0.15
N LEU A 97 -0.46 -15.75 1.06
CA LEU A 97 -0.18 -15.76 2.50
C LEU A 97 -0.09 -17.15 3.11
N ARG A 98 -0.82 -18.13 2.58
CA ARG A 98 -0.74 -19.53 3.07
C ARG A 98 0.66 -20.11 3.00
N HIS A 99 1.47 -19.68 2.05
CA HIS A 99 2.87 -20.11 1.95
C HIS A 99 3.77 -19.52 3.04
N LEU A 100 3.35 -18.45 3.70
CA LEU A 100 4.08 -17.79 4.77
C LEU A 100 3.81 -18.40 6.15
N GLN A 101 2.76 -19.21 6.29
CA GLN A 101 2.48 -19.92 7.53
C GLN A 101 3.57 -20.95 7.80
N THR A 102 4.32 -20.74 8.85
CA THR A 102 5.43 -21.63 9.21
C THR A 102 5.31 -22.08 10.66
N LYS A 103 5.76 -23.33 10.89
CA LYS A 103 6.05 -23.84 12.23
C LYS A 103 7.56 -24.01 12.33
N SER A 104 8.14 -23.47 13.39
CA SER A 104 9.57 -23.63 13.65
C SER A 104 9.81 -24.74 14.69
N GLU A 105 11.03 -25.25 14.73
CA GLU A 105 11.47 -26.19 15.75
C GLU A 105 11.75 -25.52 17.11
N ALA A 106 11.40 -24.26 17.28
CA ALA A 106 11.55 -23.53 18.53
C ALA A 106 10.81 -24.25 19.66
N PRO A 107 11.29 -24.16 20.91
CA PRO A 107 10.68 -24.81 22.07
C PRO A 107 9.19 -24.51 22.21
N ALA A 108 8.42 -25.43 22.73
CA ALA A 108 6.97 -25.26 22.94
C ALA A 108 6.61 -24.06 23.83
N SER A 109 7.54 -23.60 24.66
CA SER A 109 7.42 -22.36 25.46
C SER A 109 7.62 -21.07 24.67
N SER A 110 8.09 -21.15 23.41
CA SER A 110 8.25 -19.99 22.56
C SER A 110 6.90 -19.42 22.16
N GLY A 111 6.84 -18.09 21.98
CA GLY A 111 5.64 -17.38 21.61
C GLY A 111 5.14 -17.71 20.19
N ARG A 112 3.99 -17.15 19.87
CA ARG A 112 3.43 -17.16 18.50
C ARG A 112 3.30 -15.73 18.02
N ILE A 113 3.47 -15.54 16.71
CA ILE A 113 3.21 -14.28 16.02
C ILE A 113 1.89 -14.43 15.29
N ARG A 114 1.04 -13.43 15.40
CA ARG A 114 -0.15 -13.25 14.59
C ARG A 114 0.12 -12.17 13.55
N VAL A 115 -0.02 -12.52 12.27
CA VAL A 115 0.16 -11.60 11.15
C VAL A 115 -1.21 -11.25 10.58
N ARG A 116 -1.48 -9.95 10.47
CA ARG A 116 -2.68 -9.39 9.84
C ARG A 116 -2.28 -8.64 8.58
N VAL A 117 -3.11 -8.74 7.54
CA VAL A 117 -2.87 -8.08 6.25
C VAL A 117 -4.13 -7.38 5.79
N ALA A 118 -3.96 -6.17 5.27
CA ALA A 118 -5.05 -5.41 4.68
C ALA A 118 -4.70 -4.92 3.27
N ILE A 119 -5.63 -5.07 2.35
CA ILE A 119 -5.64 -4.34 1.08
C ILE A 119 -6.20 -2.95 1.36
N THR A 120 -5.42 -1.91 1.08
CA THR A 120 -5.80 -0.53 1.44
C THR A 120 -6.11 0.34 0.24
N THR A 121 -5.56 0.02 -0.92
CA THR A 121 -5.83 0.70 -2.19
C THR A 121 -5.71 -0.29 -3.34
N ILE A 122 -6.58 -0.16 -4.32
CA ILE A 122 -6.46 -0.81 -5.62
C ILE A 122 -6.61 0.26 -6.70
N GLU A 123 -5.65 0.31 -7.58
CA GLU A 123 -5.69 1.09 -8.80
C GLU A 123 -5.94 0.17 -10.00
N THR A 124 -6.93 0.52 -10.81
CA THR A 124 -7.27 -0.27 -12.00
C THR A 124 -6.77 0.45 -13.26
N PRO A 125 -6.22 -0.29 -14.26
CA PRO A 125 -5.79 0.32 -15.51
C PRO A 125 -7.00 0.82 -16.31
N ASN A 126 -6.80 1.88 -17.10
CA ASN A 126 -7.81 2.32 -18.06
C ASN A 126 -7.74 1.44 -19.33
N ARG A 127 -8.56 0.40 -19.36
CA ARG A 127 -8.59 -0.58 -20.46
C ARG A 127 -8.89 0.05 -21.82
N ALA A 128 -9.77 1.06 -21.87
CA ALA A 128 -10.11 1.73 -23.13
C ALA A 128 -8.89 2.47 -23.71
N VAL A 129 -8.14 3.17 -22.85
CA VAL A 129 -6.90 3.84 -23.25
C VAL A 129 -5.86 2.81 -23.68
N ASN A 130 -5.64 1.76 -22.92
CA ASN A 130 -4.68 0.72 -23.26
C ASN A 130 -5.01 0.04 -24.59
N THR A 131 -6.29 -0.27 -24.86
CA THR A 131 -6.71 -0.85 -26.15
C THR A 131 -6.44 0.10 -27.30
N LEU A 132 -6.71 1.39 -27.13
CA LEU A 132 -6.50 2.39 -28.19
C LEU A 132 -5.00 2.60 -28.48
N THR A 133 -4.16 2.64 -27.46
CA THR A 133 -2.71 2.93 -27.60
C THR A 133 -1.89 1.72 -28.02
N THR A 134 -2.40 0.49 -27.84
CA THR A 134 -1.68 -0.76 -28.15
C THR A 134 -1.17 -0.83 -29.59
N LEU A 135 -1.94 -0.30 -30.53
CA LEU A 135 -1.56 -0.31 -31.95
C LEU A 135 -0.35 0.58 -32.26
N LEU A 136 -0.05 1.56 -31.41
CA LEU A 136 0.99 2.57 -31.66
C LEU A 136 2.21 2.39 -30.75
N VAL A 137 1.98 2.25 -29.44
CA VAL A 137 3.04 2.29 -28.42
C VAL A 137 2.90 1.22 -27.32
N GLY A 138 1.83 0.43 -27.35
CA GLY A 138 1.51 -0.54 -26.30
C GLY A 138 0.62 0.06 -25.19
N PRO A 139 0.35 -0.72 -24.12
CA PRO A 139 -0.43 -0.25 -22.99
C PRO A 139 0.33 0.84 -22.22
N VAL A 140 -0.33 1.96 -21.94
CA VAL A 140 0.30 3.14 -21.29
C VAL A 140 -0.23 3.41 -19.87
N THR A 141 -1.34 2.76 -19.47
CA THR A 141 -1.86 2.85 -18.11
C THR A 141 -1.67 1.55 -17.37
N THR A 142 -1.23 1.63 -16.11
CA THR A 142 -1.07 0.51 -15.22
C THR A 142 -2.03 0.65 -14.05
N GLY A 143 -2.35 -0.48 -13.42
CA GLY A 143 -2.97 -0.49 -12.11
C GLY A 143 -1.92 -0.66 -11.02
N GLY A 144 -2.37 -0.81 -9.78
CA GLY A 144 -1.50 -1.02 -8.63
C GLY A 144 -2.28 -1.50 -7.41
N ALA A 145 -1.54 -1.81 -6.36
CA ALA A 145 -2.12 -2.17 -5.07
C ALA A 145 -1.29 -1.63 -3.91
N SER A 146 -1.96 -1.26 -2.82
CA SER A 146 -1.33 -0.97 -1.55
C SER A 146 -1.77 -2.01 -0.52
N LEU A 147 -0.80 -2.52 0.23
CA LEU A 147 -0.98 -3.46 1.32
C LEU A 147 -0.40 -2.91 2.61
N GLU A 148 -1.05 -3.19 3.72
CA GLU A 148 -0.52 -2.95 5.06
C GLU A 148 -0.45 -4.26 5.83
N PHE A 149 0.65 -4.45 6.55
CA PHE A 149 0.97 -5.65 7.31
C PHE A 149 1.24 -5.29 8.75
N GLU A 150 0.76 -6.12 9.66
CA GLU A 150 1.08 -6.01 11.09
C GLU A 150 1.36 -7.38 11.67
N ALA A 151 2.48 -7.50 12.39
CA ALA A 151 2.83 -8.68 13.16
C ALA A 151 2.76 -8.34 14.65
N VAL A 152 2.00 -9.14 15.40
CA VAL A 152 1.76 -8.97 16.81
C VAL A 152 2.19 -10.23 17.56
N ASP A 153 2.93 -10.06 18.63
CA ASP A 153 3.22 -11.12 19.58
C ASP A 153 1.96 -11.45 20.37
N GLU A 154 1.47 -12.68 20.25
CA GLU A 154 0.19 -13.07 20.87
C GLU A 154 0.21 -13.08 22.40
N GLN A 155 1.37 -13.25 23.02
CA GLN A 155 1.46 -13.32 24.49
C GLN A 155 1.40 -11.92 25.11
N THR A 156 1.98 -10.94 24.44
CA THR A 156 2.12 -9.58 24.97
C THR A 156 1.17 -8.59 24.32
N ASP A 157 0.48 -9.01 23.24
CA ASP A 157 -0.35 -8.16 22.35
C ASP A 157 0.40 -6.92 21.81
N ARG A 158 1.74 -7.04 21.70
CA ARG A 158 2.59 -5.95 21.23
C ARG A 158 2.93 -6.14 19.77
N ARG A 159 2.87 -5.05 19.00
CA ARG A 159 3.37 -5.01 17.64
C ARG A 159 4.88 -5.27 17.62
N VAL A 160 5.31 -6.26 16.87
CA VAL A 160 6.71 -6.62 16.70
C VAL A 160 7.25 -6.26 15.33
N ALA A 161 6.37 -6.15 14.32
CA ALA A 161 6.70 -5.59 13.02
C ALA A 161 5.45 -4.98 12.37
N ALA A 162 5.65 -4.05 11.46
CA ALA A 162 4.61 -3.50 10.59
C ALA A 162 5.23 -3.03 9.28
N ALA A 163 4.46 -3.13 8.20
CA ALA A 163 4.89 -2.62 6.91
C ALA A 163 3.73 -1.99 6.16
N SER A 164 4.06 -1.04 5.29
CA SER A 164 3.17 -0.52 4.25
C SER A 164 3.92 -0.61 2.93
N CYS A 165 3.29 -1.22 1.95
CA CYS A 165 3.82 -1.40 0.61
C CYS A 165 2.83 -0.86 -0.41
N PHE A 166 3.34 -0.21 -1.45
CA PHE A 166 2.58 0.13 -2.65
C PHE A 166 3.37 -0.28 -3.88
N GLU A 167 2.73 -1.00 -4.79
CA GLU A 167 3.31 -1.38 -6.06
C GLU A 167 2.41 -1.03 -7.23
N HIS A 168 3.04 -0.62 -8.32
CA HIS A 168 2.39 -0.53 -9.63
C HIS A 168 2.59 -1.83 -10.40
N GLY A 169 1.58 -2.22 -11.16
CA GLY A 169 1.75 -3.27 -12.16
C GLY A 169 2.73 -2.83 -13.25
N ASN A 170 3.49 -3.76 -13.77
CA ASN A 170 4.42 -3.50 -14.86
C ASN A 170 3.77 -3.83 -16.21
N ALA A 171 3.47 -2.80 -17.03
CA ALA A 171 2.81 -2.98 -18.33
C ALA A 171 3.57 -3.88 -19.31
N LEU A 172 4.90 -3.95 -19.19
CA LEU A 172 5.74 -4.78 -20.08
C LEU A 172 5.91 -6.21 -19.52
N ALA A 173 6.11 -6.35 -18.21
CA ALA A 173 6.25 -7.66 -17.58
C ALA A 173 4.91 -8.39 -17.47
N ASP A 174 3.81 -7.65 -17.23
CA ASP A 174 2.46 -8.18 -17.16
C ASP A 174 1.57 -7.60 -18.27
N PHE A 175 1.96 -7.89 -19.51
CA PHE A 175 1.23 -7.44 -20.68
C PHE A 175 -0.25 -7.87 -20.68
N LYS A 176 -0.54 -9.12 -20.26
CA LYS A 176 -1.91 -9.62 -20.15
C LYS A 176 -2.70 -8.88 -19.08
N GLY A 177 -2.07 -8.55 -17.95
CA GLY A 177 -2.66 -7.78 -16.86
C GLY A 177 -3.17 -6.41 -17.28
N SER A 178 -2.51 -5.78 -18.29
CA SER A 178 -2.91 -4.49 -18.85
C SER A 178 -4.31 -4.47 -19.49
N TYR A 179 -4.85 -5.63 -19.84
CA TYR A 179 -6.18 -5.79 -20.45
C TYR A 179 -7.21 -6.42 -19.52
N THR A 180 -6.81 -6.79 -18.32
CA THR A 180 -7.71 -7.30 -17.28
C THR A 180 -7.90 -6.25 -16.19
N LEU A 181 -9.03 -6.27 -15.50
CA LEU A 181 -9.32 -5.28 -14.48
C LEU A 181 -8.41 -5.44 -13.25
N LEU A 182 -8.07 -6.68 -12.90
CA LEU A 182 -7.35 -7.02 -11.67
C LEU A 182 -5.92 -7.51 -11.90
N GLY A 183 -5.48 -7.68 -13.15
CA GLY A 183 -4.18 -8.29 -13.45
C GLY A 183 -3.01 -7.56 -12.80
N HIS A 184 -2.93 -6.25 -13.01
CA HIS A 184 -1.89 -5.43 -12.40
C HIS A 184 -1.99 -5.38 -10.87
N ALA A 185 -3.21 -5.35 -10.32
CA ALA A 185 -3.41 -5.37 -8.89
C ALA A 185 -2.90 -6.69 -8.26
N LYS A 186 -3.18 -7.83 -8.89
CA LYS A 186 -2.66 -9.13 -8.45
C LYS A 186 -1.14 -9.21 -8.53
N SER A 187 -0.55 -8.75 -9.63
CA SER A 187 0.91 -8.71 -9.77
C SER A 187 1.55 -7.82 -8.70
N ALA A 188 0.99 -6.62 -8.46
CA ALA A 188 1.44 -5.72 -7.41
C ALA A 188 1.32 -6.33 -6.01
N ILE A 189 0.22 -7.02 -5.72
CA ILE A 189 0.02 -7.76 -4.47
C ILE A 189 1.11 -8.82 -4.28
N THR A 190 1.36 -9.65 -5.28
CA THR A 190 2.41 -10.68 -5.20
C THR A 190 3.77 -10.06 -4.92
N THR A 191 4.14 -8.97 -5.63
CA THR A 191 5.41 -8.27 -5.38
C THR A 191 5.51 -7.70 -3.97
N CYS A 192 4.42 -7.18 -3.40
CA CYS A 192 4.40 -6.69 -2.02
C CYS A 192 4.54 -7.82 -0.97
N LEU A 193 4.25 -9.07 -1.35
CA LEU A 193 4.32 -10.24 -0.46
C LEU A 193 5.68 -10.96 -0.53
N GLU A 194 6.50 -10.70 -1.54
CA GLU A 194 7.88 -11.20 -1.71
C GLU A 194 8.89 -10.39 -0.88
#